data_a0e891ad4c6f73566cd18dbf10d5826b
#
_entry.id   a0e891ad4c6f73566cd18dbf10d5826b
#
_cell.length_a   1.000
_cell.length_b   1.000
_cell.length_c   1.000
_cell.angle_alpha   90.00
_cell.angle_beta   90.00
_cell.angle_gamma   90.00
#
_symmetry.space_group_name_H-M   'P 1'
#
loop_
_entity.id
_entity.type
_entity.pdbx_description
1 polymer ?
#
loop_
_entity_poly.entity_id
_entity_poly.type
_entity_poly.pdbx_seq_one_letter_code
_entity_poly.pdbx_strand_id
1 'polypeptide(L)'
;TELYRHIGQFVDCPAGDIGVGGREVGYLFGQYKRLTNSFQGGMLTGKGLTFGGSLARTQATGYGLCYFTAEALKCMRNDSLQGKTVVISGSGNVAIYACEKATQMGAKVVTMSDSNGYVYDPNGIDLAYVKDLKEVRRGRIKEYAETHAGATYVADCTQVWTVPCDIALPCATQNEINKESAEALVKGGCTVVCEGANMPSTPEAIEVYLSNGILYGPAKASNAGGVATSGLEMSQNSERLSWTFEEVDAKLKGIMEGIFHAS
;
A
#
# COMPACT_ATOMS: atom_id res chain seq x y z
N THR A 1 25.40 -10.60 9.92
CA THR A 1 26.46 -10.56 10.92
C THR A 1 27.37 -9.35 10.72
N GLU A 2 27.98 -9.13 9.53
CA GLU A 2 28.85 -7.96 9.31
C GLU A 2 28.10 -6.62 9.42
N LEU A 3 26.89 -6.57 8.91
CA LEU A 3 26.08 -5.34 8.92
C LEU A 3 25.87 -4.75 10.33
N TYR A 4 25.88 -5.57 11.39
CA TYR A 4 25.62 -5.11 12.76
C TYR A 4 26.60 -4.02 13.24
N ARG A 5 27.78 -3.94 12.64
CA ARG A 5 28.78 -2.91 12.97
C ARG A 5 28.39 -1.52 12.50
N HIS A 6 27.45 -1.42 11.56
CA HIS A 6 27.07 -0.19 10.87
C HIS A 6 25.63 0.23 11.17
N ILE A 7 24.87 -0.61 11.87
CA ILE A 7 23.45 -0.38 12.16
C ILE A 7 23.18 -0.25 13.66
N GLY A 8 22.10 0.44 13.99
CA GLY A 8 21.72 0.62 15.38
C GLY A 8 20.59 1.63 15.51
N GLN A 9 20.09 1.79 16.73
CA GLN A 9 18.98 2.71 17.02
C GLN A 9 19.26 4.16 16.60
N PHE A 10 20.52 4.61 16.71
CA PHE A 10 20.95 5.98 16.42
C PHE A 10 22.00 6.06 15.32
N VAL A 11 22.11 5.03 14.52
CA VAL A 11 22.98 4.98 13.34
C VAL A 11 22.09 4.71 12.15
N ASP A 12 22.39 3.71 11.32
CA ASP A 12 21.49 3.30 10.24
C ASP A 12 20.44 2.31 10.79
N CYS A 13 19.16 2.69 10.70
CA CYS A 13 18.05 1.85 11.14
C CYS A 13 17.44 1.13 9.92
N PRO A 14 17.70 -0.18 9.74
CA PRO A 14 17.16 -0.91 8.60
C PRO A 14 15.65 -1.08 8.65
N ALA A 15 15.03 -1.19 7.48
CA ALA A 15 13.61 -1.49 7.31
C ALA A 15 13.39 -2.67 6.37
N GLY A 16 12.24 -3.32 6.47
CA GLY A 16 11.84 -4.36 5.54
C GLY A 16 11.39 -3.80 4.20
N ASP A 17 11.66 -4.54 3.13
CA ASP A 17 11.22 -4.27 1.76
C ASP A 17 10.68 -5.57 1.14
N ILE A 18 10.58 -5.67 -0.19
CA ILE A 18 10.02 -6.82 -0.91
C ILE A 18 10.58 -8.15 -0.37
N GLY A 19 9.68 -9.03 0.04
CA GLY A 19 9.99 -10.35 0.59
C GLY A 19 10.46 -10.36 2.05
N VAL A 20 10.54 -9.21 2.72
CA VAL A 20 10.93 -9.08 4.14
C VAL A 20 9.73 -8.63 4.97
N GLY A 21 9.11 -9.58 5.63
CA GLY A 21 8.00 -9.34 6.56
C GLY A 21 8.42 -9.41 8.02
N GLY A 22 7.44 -9.38 8.93
CA GLY A 22 7.69 -9.43 10.37
C GLY A 22 8.50 -10.64 10.84
N ARG A 23 8.39 -11.78 10.14
CA ARG A 23 9.19 -13.00 10.41
C ARG A 23 10.68 -12.76 10.13
N GLU A 24 11.02 -12.23 8.98
CA GLU A 24 12.40 -11.95 8.57
C GLU A 24 13.02 -10.86 9.45
N VAL A 25 12.25 -9.81 9.75
CA VAL A 25 12.66 -8.77 10.71
C VAL A 25 12.92 -9.37 12.09
N GLY A 26 12.09 -10.32 12.53
CA GLY A 26 12.30 -11.05 13.79
C GLY A 26 13.62 -11.82 13.82
N TYR A 27 13.99 -12.47 12.71
CA TYR A 27 15.29 -13.16 12.61
C TYR A 27 16.47 -12.18 12.66
N LEU A 28 16.36 -11.04 11.97
CA LEU A 28 17.39 -10.00 11.97
C LEU A 28 17.56 -9.39 13.37
N PHE A 29 16.43 -9.08 14.03
CA PHE A 29 16.43 -8.55 15.39
C PHE A 29 17.04 -9.54 16.40
N GLY A 30 16.65 -10.82 16.32
CA GLY A 30 17.19 -11.87 17.19
C GLY A 30 18.70 -12.04 17.02
N GLN A 31 19.21 -12.02 15.79
CA GLN A 31 20.64 -12.10 15.54
C GLN A 31 21.39 -10.84 16.02
N TYR A 32 20.85 -9.66 15.80
CA TYR A 32 21.43 -8.41 16.31
C TYR A 32 21.54 -8.45 17.85
N LYS A 33 20.47 -8.83 18.54
CA LYS A 33 20.45 -9.00 20.00
C LYS A 33 21.53 -9.96 20.49
N ARG A 34 21.76 -11.07 19.78
CA ARG A 34 22.79 -12.04 20.12
C ARG A 34 24.20 -11.47 19.97
N LEU A 35 24.45 -10.69 18.91
CA LEU A 35 25.77 -10.09 18.63
C LEU A 35 26.11 -8.95 19.60
N THR A 36 25.12 -8.12 19.93
CA THR A 36 25.31 -6.95 20.81
C THR A 36 25.12 -7.26 22.28
N ASN A 37 24.59 -8.44 22.61
CA ASN A 37 24.20 -8.84 23.97
C ASN A 37 23.30 -7.80 24.67
N SER A 38 22.43 -7.14 23.90
CA SER A 38 21.52 -6.10 24.40
C SER A 38 20.20 -6.11 23.67
N PHE A 39 19.11 -5.69 24.36
CA PHE A 39 17.82 -5.50 23.76
C PHE A 39 17.67 -4.03 23.36
N GLN A 40 17.84 -3.75 22.06
CA GLN A 40 17.73 -2.41 21.50
C GLN A 40 16.45 -2.32 20.66
N GLY A 41 15.34 -1.95 21.28
CA GLY A 41 14.03 -1.89 20.62
C GLY A 41 13.96 -0.93 19.44
N GLY A 42 14.80 0.10 19.38
CA GLY A 42 14.86 1.05 18.27
C GLY A 42 15.64 0.58 17.03
N MET A 43 16.26 -0.60 17.10
CA MET A 43 16.98 -1.19 15.98
C MET A 43 16.01 -1.96 15.06
N LEU A 44 16.00 -1.67 13.77
CA LEU A 44 15.03 -2.13 12.76
C LEU A 44 13.62 -1.52 12.92
N THR A 45 12.91 -1.39 11.82
CA THR A 45 11.48 -1.07 11.78
C THR A 45 10.68 -2.20 11.14
N GLY A 46 9.36 -2.22 11.37
CA GLY A 46 8.50 -3.33 10.96
C GLY A 46 8.60 -4.54 11.86
N LYS A 47 9.03 -4.35 13.11
CA LYS A 47 9.13 -5.41 14.10
C LYS A 47 7.77 -5.91 14.59
N GLY A 48 7.73 -7.15 15.08
CA GLY A 48 6.61 -7.62 15.89
C GLY A 48 6.48 -6.83 17.19
N LEU A 49 5.29 -6.77 17.75
CA LEU A 49 4.98 -5.98 18.98
C LEU A 49 5.89 -6.35 20.16
N THR A 50 6.25 -7.63 20.31
CA THR A 50 7.14 -8.13 21.37
C THR A 50 8.58 -7.62 21.27
N PHE A 51 8.95 -7.07 20.13
CA PHE A 51 10.29 -6.51 19.86
C PHE A 51 10.27 -4.98 19.75
N GLY A 52 9.19 -4.34 20.17
CA GLY A 52 9.05 -2.89 20.09
C GLY A 52 8.46 -2.40 18.77
N GLY A 53 7.72 -3.23 18.03
CA GLY A 53 7.01 -2.85 16.84
C GLY A 53 5.81 -1.95 17.11
N SER A 54 5.36 -1.22 16.08
CA SER A 54 4.18 -0.36 16.13
C SER A 54 2.94 -1.07 15.60
N LEU A 55 1.80 -0.80 16.20
CA LEU A 55 0.49 -1.06 15.59
C LEU A 55 0.33 -0.27 14.29
N ALA A 56 -0.61 -0.67 13.44
CA ALA A 56 -0.88 -0.09 12.13
C ALA A 56 0.28 -0.14 11.10
N ARG A 57 1.47 -0.68 11.45
CA ARG A 57 2.61 -0.73 10.52
C ARG A 57 2.30 -1.56 9.26
N THR A 58 1.58 -2.66 9.43
CA THR A 58 1.18 -3.54 8.32
C THR A 58 0.21 -2.82 7.37
N GLN A 59 -0.70 -2.04 7.90
CA GLN A 59 -1.71 -1.27 7.16
C GLN A 59 -1.17 0.00 6.52
N ALA A 60 -0.08 0.51 7.04
CA ALA A 60 0.36 1.88 6.87
C ALA A 60 0.51 2.36 5.43
N THR A 61 1.06 1.56 4.53
CA THR A 61 1.25 1.97 3.13
C THR A 61 -0.09 2.09 2.42
N GLY A 62 -0.96 1.08 2.54
CA GLY A 62 -2.29 1.09 1.93
C GLY A 62 -3.21 2.16 2.52
N TYR A 63 -3.19 2.33 3.84
CA TYR A 63 -3.96 3.37 4.53
C TYR A 63 -3.47 4.77 4.16
N GLY A 64 -2.15 4.97 4.18
CA GLY A 64 -1.54 6.23 3.81
C GLY A 64 -1.84 6.64 2.37
N LEU A 65 -1.82 5.68 1.44
CA LEU A 65 -2.23 5.89 0.05
C LEU A 65 -3.65 6.43 -0.04
N CYS A 66 -4.58 5.85 0.71
CA CYS A 66 -5.98 6.30 0.72
C CYS A 66 -6.14 7.69 1.37
N TYR A 67 -5.39 8.00 2.43
CA TYR A 67 -5.40 9.33 3.05
C TYR A 67 -4.86 10.40 2.10
N PHE A 68 -3.75 10.13 1.44
CA PHE A 68 -3.19 11.01 0.41
C PHE A 68 -4.19 11.24 -0.73
N THR A 69 -4.79 10.15 -1.25
CA THR A 69 -5.80 10.22 -2.32
C THR A 69 -7.04 11.02 -1.90
N ALA A 70 -7.49 10.84 -0.66
CA ALA A 70 -8.65 11.57 -0.13
C ALA A 70 -8.37 13.06 -0.02
N GLU A 71 -7.20 13.46 0.49
CA GLU A 71 -6.84 14.88 0.60
C GLU A 71 -6.64 15.51 -0.79
N ALA A 72 -6.04 14.76 -1.73
CA ALA A 72 -5.91 15.20 -3.12
C ALA A 72 -7.28 15.44 -3.79
N LEU A 73 -8.22 14.51 -3.63
CA LEU A 73 -9.59 14.68 -4.14
C LEU A 73 -10.28 15.88 -3.51
N LYS A 74 -10.20 16.03 -2.21
CA LYS A 74 -10.81 17.13 -1.47
C LYS A 74 -10.26 18.48 -1.92
N CYS A 75 -8.94 18.64 -1.97
CA CYS A 75 -8.31 19.93 -2.29
C CYS A 75 -8.38 20.29 -3.77
N MET A 76 -8.18 19.30 -4.66
CA MET A 76 -8.04 19.56 -6.10
C MET A 76 -9.35 19.41 -6.88
N ARG A 77 -10.33 18.69 -6.34
CA ARG A 77 -11.60 18.37 -7.03
C ARG A 77 -12.85 18.72 -6.23
N ASN A 78 -12.71 19.12 -4.96
CA ASN A 78 -13.83 19.27 -4.01
C ASN A 78 -14.71 18.00 -3.97
N ASP A 79 -14.07 16.84 -3.93
CA ASP A 79 -14.66 15.50 -4.03
C ASP A 79 -14.12 14.56 -2.94
N SER A 80 -14.57 13.32 -2.91
CA SER A 80 -14.16 12.31 -1.93
C SER A 80 -14.13 10.91 -2.56
N LEU A 81 -13.66 9.91 -1.79
CA LEU A 81 -13.74 8.50 -2.22
C LEU A 81 -15.18 7.94 -2.17
N GLN A 82 -16.10 8.59 -1.46
CA GLN A 82 -17.47 8.10 -1.29
C GLN A 82 -18.15 7.86 -2.65
N GLY A 83 -18.61 6.63 -2.87
CA GLY A 83 -19.33 6.23 -4.09
C GLY A 83 -18.44 6.03 -5.33
N LYS A 84 -17.12 6.23 -5.23
CA LYS A 84 -16.18 6.05 -6.35
C LYS A 84 -15.91 4.58 -6.62
N THR A 85 -15.76 4.24 -7.89
CA THR A 85 -15.27 2.93 -8.33
C THR A 85 -13.74 2.97 -8.37
N VAL A 86 -13.12 2.04 -7.67
CA VAL A 86 -11.66 1.97 -7.53
C VAL A 86 -11.12 0.68 -8.13
N VAL A 87 -10.11 0.81 -8.98
CA VAL A 87 -9.30 -0.30 -9.51
C VAL A 87 -7.99 -0.36 -8.75
N ILE A 88 -7.67 -1.52 -8.20
CA ILE A 88 -6.41 -1.80 -7.50
C ILE A 88 -5.70 -2.95 -8.19
N SER A 89 -4.40 -2.81 -8.45
CA SER A 89 -3.52 -3.92 -8.83
C SER A 89 -2.85 -4.55 -7.61
N GLY A 90 -2.43 -5.78 -7.76
CA GLY A 90 -1.83 -6.55 -6.68
C GLY A 90 -2.85 -7.21 -5.75
N SER A 91 -2.36 -8.04 -4.87
CA SER A 91 -3.08 -8.70 -3.78
C SER A 91 -2.14 -8.97 -2.59
N GLY A 92 -1.06 -8.21 -2.52
CA GLY A 92 -0.14 -8.18 -1.40
C GLY A 92 -0.58 -7.17 -0.33
N ASN A 93 0.31 -6.90 0.61
CA ASN A 93 0.05 -6.06 1.76
C ASN A 93 -0.53 -4.67 1.39
N VAL A 94 0.12 -3.96 0.46
CA VAL A 94 -0.31 -2.62 0.05
C VAL A 94 -1.72 -2.65 -0.54
N ALA A 95 -1.98 -3.58 -1.48
CA ALA A 95 -3.27 -3.71 -2.15
C ALA A 95 -4.41 -4.10 -1.19
N ILE A 96 -4.17 -5.05 -0.28
CA ILE A 96 -5.15 -5.50 0.72
C ILE A 96 -5.59 -4.33 1.61
N TYR A 97 -4.64 -3.57 2.14
CA TYR A 97 -4.95 -2.49 3.06
C TYR A 97 -5.38 -1.19 2.36
N ALA A 98 -5.00 -0.97 1.10
CA ALA A 98 -5.62 0.06 0.27
C ALA A 98 -7.10 -0.28 -0.01
N CYS A 99 -7.41 -1.53 -0.34
CA CYS A 99 -8.78 -1.99 -0.51
C CYS A 99 -9.60 -1.81 0.77
N GLU A 100 -9.06 -2.20 1.94
CA GLU A 100 -9.71 -2.03 3.23
C GLU A 100 -10.06 -0.57 3.53
N LYS A 101 -9.07 0.31 3.43
CA LYS A 101 -9.27 1.73 3.76
C LYS A 101 -10.15 2.44 2.73
N ALA A 102 -9.98 2.18 1.44
CA ALA A 102 -10.84 2.75 0.40
C ALA A 102 -12.31 2.35 0.62
N THR A 103 -12.58 1.09 0.96
CA THR A 103 -13.92 0.60 1.28
C THR A 103 -14.47 1.27 2.53
N GLN A 104 -13.67 1.42 3.61
CA GLN A 104 -14.07 2.15 4.82
C GLN A 104 -14.40 3.62 4.53
N MET A 105 -13.75 4.23 3.52
CA MET A 105 -14.02 5.59 3.07
C MET A 105 -15.16 5.69 2.06
N GLY A 106 -15.90 4.59 1.84
CA GLY A 106 -17.11 4.53 1.03
C GLY A 106 -16.89 4.31 -0.46
N ALA A 107 -15.68 3.98 -0.89
CA ALA A 107 -15.42 3.57 -2.27
C ALA A 107 -15.82 2.11 -2.51
N LYS A 108 -16.04 1.76 -3.78
CA LYS A 108 -16.21 0.39 -4.23
C LYS A 108 -14.97 -0.08 -4.98
N VAL A 109 -14.19 -0.93 -4.35
CA VAL A 109 -13.02 -1.57 -4.98
C VAL A 109 -13.50 -2.77 -5.78
N VAL A 110 -13.20 -2.80 -7.08
CA VAL A 110 -13.75 -3.81 -7.99
C VAL A 110 -12.72 -4.79 -8.57
N THR A 111 -11.43 -4.56 -8.31
CA THR A 111 -10.37 -5.45 -8.82
C THR A 111 -9.31 -5.73 -7.77
N MET A 112 -8.69 -6.91 -7.88
CA MET A 112 -7.39 -7.24 -7.33
C MET A 112 -6.65 -8.15 -8.31
N SER A 113 -5.31 -8.14 -8.29
CA SER A 113 -4.51 -8.94 -9.23
C SER A 113 -3.35 -9.66 -8.55
N ASP A 114 -2.80 -10.63 -9.25
CA ASP A 114 -1.48 -11.18 -9.01
C ASP A 114 -0.70 -11.32 -10.33
N SER A 115 0.49 -11.92 -10.31
CA SER A 115 1.32 -12.06 -11.51
C SER A 115 0.68 -12.87 -12.65
N ASN A 116 -0.38 -13.60 -12.39
CA ASN A 116 -1.01 -14.49 -13.38
C ASN A 116 -2.27 -13.87 -14.02
N GLY A 117 -2.85 -12.84 -13.37
CA GLY A 117 -4.07 -12.22 -13.86
C GLY A 117 -4.76 -11.38 -12.79
N TYR A 118 -5.98 -10.98 -13.07
CA TYR A 118 -6.78 -10.21 -12.12
C TYR A 118 -8.22 -10.75 -12.01
N VAL A 119 -8.86 -10.45 -10.91
CA VAL A 119 -10.30 -10.61 -10.72
C VAL A 119 -11.00 -9.27 -10.84
N TYR A 120 -12.17 -9.30 -11.45
CA TYR A 120 -13.11 -8.19 -11.46
C TYR A 120 -14.42 -8.64 -10.83
N ASP A 121 -14.83 -7.94 -9.79
CA ASP A 121 -16.13 -8.13 -9.13
C ASP A 121 -16.91 -6.81 -9.15
N PRO A 122 -17.99 -6.71 -9.97
CA PRO A 122 -18.78 -5.49 -10.06
C PRO A 122 -19.53 -5.15 -8.76
N ASN A 123 -19.69 -6.12 -7.86
CA ASN A 123 -20.35 -5.92 -6.55
C ASN A 123 -19.38 -5.34 -5.50
N GLY A 124 -18.07 -5.37 -5.78
CA GLY A 124 -17.00 -5.01 -4.87
C GLY A 124 -16.30 -6.24 -4.30
N ILE A 125 -15.00 -6.12 -4.11
CA ILE A 125 -14.14 -7.21 -3.61
C ILE A 125 -14.53 -7.62 -2.19
N ASP A 126 -14.78 -8.91 -1.98
CA ASP A 126 -14.83 -9.53 -0.65
C ASP A 126 -13.42 -9.61 -0.06
N LEU A 127 -13.09 -8.59 0.71
CA LEU A 127 -11.76 -8.46 1.30
C LEU A 127 -11.48 -9.55 2.34
N ALA A 128 -12.49 -10.04 3.05
CA ALA A 128 -12.31 -11.08 4.05
C ALA A 128 -11.83 -12.37 3.39
N TYR A 129 -12.45 -12.73 2.26
CA TYR A 129 -12.00 -13.88 1.46
C TYR A 129 -10.58 -13.67 0.90
N VAL A 130 -10.27 -12.47 0.38
CA VAL A 130 -8.92 -12.19 -0.13
C VAL A 130 -7.87 -12.28 0.95
N LYS A 131 -8.13 -11.79 2.17
CA LYS A 131 -7.20 -11.93 3.29
C LYS A 131 -6.95 -13.39 3.64
N ASP A 132 -8.01 -14.20 3.78
CA ASP A 132 -7.86 -15.65 4.02
C ASP A 132 -7.06 -16.31 2.88
N LEU A 133 -7.41 -16.03 1.64
CA LEU A 133 -6.74 -16.58 0.46
C LEU A 133 -5.24 -16.23 0.43
N LYS A 134 -4.88 -14.98 0.67
CA LYS A 134 -3.49 -14.49 0.49
C LYS A 134 -2.63 -14.64 1.74
N GLU A 135 -3.16 -14.34 2.92
CA GLU A 135 -2.40 -14.32 4.17
C GLU A 135 -2.35 -15.69 4.84
N VAL A 136 -3.43 -16.49 4.75
CA VAL A 136 -3.53 -17.79 5.40
C VAL A 136 -3.21 -18.92 4.42
N ARG A 137 -3.99 -19.05 3.34
CA ARG A 137 -3.85 -20.16 2.37
C ARG A 137 -2.70 -19.96 1.37
N ARG A 138 -2.24 -18.72 1.18
CA ARG A 138 -1.22 -18.33 0.19
C ARG A 138 -1.57 -18.75 -1.23
N GLY A 139 -2.88 -18.74 -1.55
CA GLY A 139 -3.45 -19.09 -2.85
C GLY A 139 -3.30 -18.01 -3.90
N ARG A 140 -3.81 -18.28 -5.10
CA ARG A 140 -3.82 -17.35 -6.21
C ARG A 140 -5.15 -16.63 -6.32
N ILE A 141 -5.13 -15.36 -6.79
CA ILE A 141 -6.34 -14.54 -6.89
C ILE A 141 -7.42 -15.16 -7.80
N LYS A 142 -7.04 -16.06 -8.72
CA LYS A 142 -7.95 -16.81 -9.57
C LYS A 142 -9.03 -17.55 -8.77
N GLU A 143 -8.68 -18.09 -7.60
CA GLU A 143 -9.59 -18.85 -6.74
C GLU A 143 -10.78 -18.01 -6.26
N TYR A 144 -10.63 -16.69 -6.23
CA TYR A 144 -11.73 -15.77 -5.90
C TYR A 144 -12.91 -15.92 -6.85
N ALA A 145 -12.65 -15.93 -8.17
CA ALA A 145 -13.70 -16.05 -9.17
C ALA A 145 -14.37 -17.44 -9.20
N GLU A 146 -13.72 -18.45 -8.64
CA GLU A 146 -14.29 -19.81 -8.54
C GLU A 146 -15.36 -19.89 -7.44
N THR A 147 -15.36 -18.96 -6.48
CA THR A 147 -16.23 -18.95 -5.29
C THR A 147 -17.23 -17.80 -5.27
N HIS A 148 -17.02 -16.75 -6.06
CA HIS A 148 -17.86 -15.55 -6.08
C HIS A 148 -18.64 -15.44 -7.38
N ALA A 149 -19.95 -15.76 -7.32
CA ALA A 149 -20.85 -15.63 -8.47
C ALA A 149 -20.93 -14.18 -8.96
N GLY A 150 -20.64 -13.95 -10.24
CA GLY A 150 -20.58 -12.61 -10.85
C GLY A 150 -19.19 -12.01 -10.93
N ALA A 151 -18.21 -12.54 -10.21
CA ALA A 151 -16.81 -12.20 -10.41
C ALA A 151 -16.24 -12.90 -11.64
N THR A 152 -15.33 -12.24 -12.34
CA THR A 152 -14.62 -12.81 -13.50
C THR A 152 -13.12 -12.79 -13.27
N TYR A 153 -12.42 -13.78 -13.81
CA TYR A 153 -10.95 -13.83 -13.81
C TYR A 153 -10.43 -13.67 -15.23
N VAL A 154 -9.44 -12.80 -15.40
CA VAL A 154 -8.73 -12.60 -16.67
C VAL A 154 -7.26 -12.99 -16.47
N ALA A 155 -6.77 -13.93 -17.30
CA ALA A 155 -5.41 -14.48 -17.18
C ALA A 155 -4.35 -13.57 -17.82
N ASP A 156 -4.42 -12.27 -17.54
CA ASP A 156 -3.47 -11.23 -17.94
C ASP A 156 -3.60 -10.06 -16.95
N CYS A 157 -2.65 -9.91 -16.05
CA CYS A 157 -2.70 -8.86 -15.03
C CYS A 157 -2.59 -7.45 -15.61
N THR A 158 -2.02 -7.28 -16.81
CA THR A 158 -1.87 -5.95 -17.44
C THR A 158 -3.22 -5.38 -17.91
N GLN A 159 -4.20 -6.23 -18.15
CA GLN A 159 -5.54 -5.85 -18.58
C GLN A 159 -6.39 -5.23 -17.42
N VAL A 160 -5.93 -5.27 -16.19
CA VAL A 160 -6.65 -4.67 -15.06
C VAL A 160 -6.95 -3.17 -15.28
N TRP A 161 -6.08 -2.48 -16.02
CA TRP A 161 -6.21 -1.05 -16.33
C TRP A 161 -7.24 -0.72 -17.41
N THR A 162 -7.83 -1.76 -18.05
CA THR A 162 -8.94 -1.59 -18.99
C THR A 162 -10.31 -1.54 -18.30
N VAL A 163 -10.37 -1.86 -17.02
CA VAL A 163 -11.60 -1.82 -16.22
C VAL A 163 -12.00 -0.35 -15.96
N PRO A 164 -13.20 0.08 -16.34
CA PRO A 164 -13.66 1.45 -16.08
C PRO A 164 -13.67 1.77 -14.59
N CYS A 165 -13.12 2.93 -14.21
CA CYS A 165 -13.02 3.35 -12.82
C CYS A 165 -12.91 4.88 -12.70
N ASP A 166 -13.18 5.39 -11.51
CA ASP A 166 -12.93 6.79 -11.15
C ASP A 166 -11.48 6.98 -10.67
N ILE A 167 -10.96 5.98 -9.95
CA ILE A 167 -9.66 6.04 -9.28
C ILE A 167 -8.89 4.75 -9.56
N ALA A 168 -7.61 4.87 -9.92
CA ALA A 168 -6.68 3.77 -10.05
C ALA A 168 -5.58 3.85 -8.99
N LEU A 169 -5.37 2.75 -8.26
CA LEU A 169 -4.35 2.61 -7.23
C LEU A 169 -3.40 1.45 -7.62
N PRO A 170 -2.32 1.72 -8.35
CA PRO A 170 -1.34 0.70 -8.68
C PRO A 170 -0.54 0.30 -7.43
N CYS A 171 -0.74 -0.95 -6.97
CA CYS A 171 -0.22 -1.49 -5.71
C CYS A 171 0.58 -2.78 -5.88
N ALA A 172 0.94 -3.17 -7.11
CA ALA A 172 1.63 -4.43 -7.37
C ALA A 172 3.14 -4.26 -7.51
N THR A 173 3.60 -3.78 -8.66
CA THR A 173 5.03 -3.75 -8.98
C THR A 173 5.42 -2.49 -9.75
N GLN A 174 6.74 -2.28 -9.86
CA GLN A 174 7.29 -1.23 -10.72
C GLN A 174 6.95 -1.48 -12.19
N ASN A 175 6.78 -0.39 -12.95
CA ASN A 175 6.52 -0.38 -14.40
C ASN A 175 5.32 -1.24 -14.84
N GLU A 176 4.31 -1.36 -13.99
CA GLU A 176 3.09 -2.11 -14.30
C GLU A 176 2.10 -1.32 -15.19
N ILE A 177 2.24 0.00 -15.28
CA ILE A 177 1.44 0.86 -16.15
C ILE A 177 2.35 1.48 -17.20
N ASN A 178 2.21 1.04 -18.43
CA ASN A 178 2.83 1.63 -19.59
C ASN A 178 1.88 2.67 -20.26
N LYS A 179 2.30 3.23 -21.40
CA LYS A 179 1.52 4.22 -22.14
C LYS A 179 0.12 3.71 -22.52
N GLU A 180 0.05 2.50 -23.07
CA GLU A 180 -1.21 1.89 -23.52
C GLU A 180 -2.17 1.66 -22.37
N SER A 181 -1.67 1.22 -21.21
CA SER A 181 -2.46 1.06 -19.99
C SER A 181 -2.97 2.41 -19.46
N ALA A 182 -2.14 3.45 -19.51
CA ALA A 182 -2.55 4.80 -19.12
C ALA A 182 -3.64 5.37 -20.06
N GLU A 183 -3.51 5.17 -21.38
CA GLU A 183 -4.53 5.54 -22.37
C GLU A 183 -5.84 4.78 -22.14
N ALA A 184 -5.76 3.49 -21.73
CA ALA A 184 -6.93 2.70 -21.36
C ALA A 184 -7.63 3.27 -20.12
N LEU A 185 -6.90 3.68 -19.09
CA LEU A 185 -7.44 4.36 -17.91
C LEU A 185 -8.18 5.66 -18.28
N VAL A 186 -7.56 6.50 -19.12
CA VAL A 186 -8.22 7.74 -19.64
C VAL A 186 -9.53 7.39 -20.33
N LYS A 187 -9.51 6.42 -21.25
CA LYS A 187 -10.69 5.96 -21.99
C LYS A 187 -11.76 5.37 -21.05
N GLY A 188 -11.34 4.71 -19.97
CA GLY A 188 -12.21 4.14 -18.94
C GLY A 188 -12.83 5.18 -17.99
N GLY A 189 -12.48 6.45 -18.12
CA GLY A 189 -13.03 7.55 -17.32
C GLY A 189 -12.28 7.80 -16.01
N CYS A 190 -11.08 7.21 -15.84
CA CYS A 190 -10.26 7.43 -14.65
C CYS A 190 -9.88 8.91 -14.53
N THR A 191 -10.07 9.47 -13.33
CA THR A 191 -9.77 10.88 -13.05
C THR A 191 -8.62 11.06 -12.06
N VAL A 192 -8.25 9.99 -11.34
CA VAL A 192 -7.21 10.00 -10.30
C VAL A 192 -6.36 8.74 -10.39
N VAL A 193 -5.05 8.90 -10.40
CA VAL A 193 -4.07 7.81 -10.23
C VAL A 193 -3.15 8.18 -9.08
N CYS A 194 -3.14 7.38 -8.00
CA CYS A 194 -2.20 7.53 -6.89
C CYS A 194 -1.42 6.23 -6.69
N GLU A 195 -0.10 6.33 -6.69
CA GLU A 195 0.80 5.20 -6.72
C GLU A 195 1.05 4.60 -5.33
N GLY A 196 0.66 3.32 -5.14
CA GLY A 196 0.93 2.56 -3.92
C GLY A 196 2.22 1.74 -3.99
N ALA A 197 2.57 1.22 -5.16
CA ALA A 197 3.84 0.55 -5.42
C ALA A 197 4.97 1.57 -5.70
N ASN A 198 6.21 1.09 -5.74
CA ASN A 198 7.35 1.92 -6.11
C ASN A 198 7.47 2.01 -7.64
N MET A 199 7.39 3.22 -8.19
CA MET A 199 7.50 3.50 -9.64
C MET A 199 6.59 2.60 -10.51
N PRO A 200 5.29 2.48 -10.24
CA PRO A 200 4.42 1.59 -11.01
C PRO A 200 4.14 2.11 -12.42
N SER A 201 4.19 3.43 -12.63
CA SER A 201 3.97 4.05 -13.94
C SER A 201 5.28 4.39 -14.64
N THR A 202 5.34 4.10 -15.94
CA THR A 202 6.46 4.56 -16.78
C THR A 202 6.37 6.07 -17.03
N PRO A 203 7.48 6.74 -17.42
CA PRO A 203 7.45 8.16 -17.77
C PRO A 203 6.39 8.50 -18.83
N GLU A 204 6.24 7.65 -19.83
CA GLU A 204 5.25 7.83 -20.90
C GLU A 204 3.80 7.74 -20.37
N ALA A 205 3.55 6.87 -19.39
CA ALA A 205 2.26 6.79 -18.72
C ALA A 205 1.95 8.07 -17.93
N ILE A 206 2.94 8.62 -17.23
CA ILE A 206 2.80 9.87 -16.47
C ILE A 206 2.48 11.03 -17.43
N GLU A 207 3.12 11.11 -18.60
CA GLU A 207 2.80 12.11 -19.62
C GLU A 207 1.34 12.02 -20.09
N VAL A 208 0.82 10.79 -20.24
CA VAL A 208 -0.59 10.57 -20.57
C VAL A 208 -1.49 11.11 -19.47
N TYR A 209 -1.19 10.86 -18.19
CA TYR A 209 -1.99 11.38 -17.07
C TYR A 209 -2.04 12.90 -17.08
N LEU A 210 -0.88 13.54 -17.13
CA LEU A 210 -0.77 15.00 -17.08
C LEU A 210 -1.46 15.67 -18.28
N SER A 211 -1.27 15.11 -19.49
CA SER A 211 -1.87 15.64 -20.73
C SER A 211 -3.40 15.52 -20.76
N ASN A 212 -3.97 14.60 -20.00
CA ASN A 212 -5.42 14.38 -19.93
C ASN A 212 -6.06 14.92 -18.65
N GLY A 213 -5.29 15.65 -17.82
CA GLY A 213 -5.81 16.27 -16.59
C GLY A 213 -6.16 15.26 -15.49
N ILE A 214 -5.60 14.05 -15.51
CA ILE A 214 -5.71 13.10 -14.42
C ILE A 214 -4.93 13.64 -13.22
N LEU A 215 -5.54 13.61 -12.06
CA LEU A 215 -4.88 13.92 -10.80
C LEU A 215 -3.89 12.81 -10.48
N TYR A 216 -2.61 13.13 -10.51
CA TYR A 216 -1.54 12.14 -10.32
C TYR A 216 -0.82 12.32 -8.99
N GLY A 217 -0.83 11.27 -8.18
CA GLY A 217 -0.08 11.16 -6.92
C GLY A 217 1.15 10.27 -7.11
N PRO A 218 2.37 10.86 -7.17
CA PRO A 218 3.60 10.10 -7.40
C PRO A 218 3.94 9.20 -6.20
N ALA A 219 4.56 8.05 -6.45
CA ALA A 219 4.87 7.03 -5.45
C ALA A 219 5.58 7.58 -4.21
N LYS A 220 6.61 8.43 -4.39
CA LYS A 220 7.37 8.99 -3.26
C LYS A 220 6.54 9.79 -2.26
N ALA A 221 5.40 10.34 -2.70
CA ALA A 221 4.46 11.05 -1.84
C ALA A 221 3.32 10.13 -1.40
N SER A 222 2.61 9.51 -2.35
CA SER A 222 1.39 8.77 -2.08
C SER A 222 1.62 7.45 -1.33
N ASN A 223 2.77 6.77 -1.50
CA ASN A 223 3.08 5.53 -0.76
C ASN A 223 3.89 5.73 0.53
N ALA A 224 4.14 6.95 0.94
CA ALA A 224 5.00 7.27 2.09
C ALA A 224 4.46 6.77 3.45
N GLY A 225 3.24 6.22 3.50
CA GLY A 225 2.63 5.74 4.74
C GLY A 225 3.47 4.70 5.49
N GLY A 226 4.11 3.79 4.75
CA GLY A 226 5.00 2.79 5.34
C GLY A 226 6.20 3.39 6.06
N VAL A 227 6.93 4.29 5.41
CA VAL A 227 8.09 4.96 6.02
C VAL A 227 7.66 5.93 7.12
N ALA A 228 6.52 6.62 6.97
CA ALA A 228 5.97 7.48 8.01
C ALA A 228 5.71 6.69 9.30
N THR A 229 5.07 5.54 9.21
CA THR A 229 4.82 4.68 10.38
C THR A 229 6.10 4.04 10.91
N SER A 230 7.10 3.78 10.09
CA SER A 230 8.44 3.41 10.58
C SER A 230 9.05 4.51 11.46
N GLY A 231 8.92 5.78 11.07
CA GLY A 231 9.33 6.91 11.90
C GLY A 231 8.54 7.00 13.23
N LEU A 232 7.23 6.73 13.19
CA LEU A 232 6.41 6.66 14.40
C LEU A 232 6.83 5.48 15.30
N GLU A 233 7.20 4.32 14.73
CA GLU A 233 7.76 3.19 15.48
C GLU A 233 9.07 3.56 16.18
N MET A 234 9.96 4.25 15.46
CA MET A 234 11.21 4.75 16.05
C MET A 234 10.96 5.74 17.20
N SER A 235 9.97 6.63 17.06
CA SER A 235 9.57 7.57 18.11
C SER A 235 9.06 6.82 19.33
N GLN A 236 8.17 5.85 19.19
CA GLN A 236 7.66 5.02 20.28
C GLN A 236 8.81 4.27 21.00
N ASN A 237 9.78 3.74 20.21
CA ASN A 237 10.93 3.05 20.78
C ASN A 237 11.84 4.00 21.60
N SER A 238 12.03 5.23 21.14
CA SER A 238 12.83 6.25 21.86
C SER A 238 12.14 6.72 23.13
N GLU A 239 10.83 6.86 23.12
CA GLU A 239 10.00 7.21 24.29
C GLU A 239 9.82 6.02 25.24
N ARG A 240 10.07 4.78 24.77
CA ARG A 240 9.76 3.52 25.45
C ARG A 240 8.28 3.35 25.77
N LEU A 241 7.43 3.87 24.89
CA LEU A 241 5.97 3.79 24.96
C LEU A 241 5.41 3.00 23.77
N SER A 242 4.19 2.54 23.92
CA SER A 242 3.41 1.94 22.84
C SER A 242 2.13 2.75 22.70
N TRP A 243 1.82 3.15 21.46
CA TRP A 243 0.59 3.85 21.12
C TRP A 243 -0.47 2.86 20.66
N THR A 244 -1.74 3.22 20.83
CA THR A 244 -2.87 2.44 20.30
C THR A 244 -2.90 2.49 18.77
N PHE A 245 -3.68 1.59 18.18
CA PHE A 245 -3.87 1.59 16.73
C PHE A 245 -4.44 2.94 16.25
N GLU A 246 -5.42 3.46 16.96
CA GLU A 246 -6.10 4.73 16.66
C GLU A 246 -5.14 5.93 16.74
N GLU A 247 -4.26 5.93 17.72
CA GLU A 247 -3.23 6.98 17.86
C GLU A 247 -2.24 6.97 16.70
N VAL A 248 -1.77 5.77 16.30
CA VAL A 248 -0.86 5.63 15.16
C VAL A 248 -1.56 5.98 13.86
N ASP A 249 -2.80 5.51 13.63
CA ASP A 249 -3.58 5.79 12.42
C ASP A 249 -3.91 7.28 12.27
N ALA A 250 -4.26 7.96 13.38
CA ALA A 250 -4.50 9.40 13.37
C ALA A 250 -3.23 10.20 13.03
N LYS A 251 -2.08 9.81 13.58
CA LYS A 251 -0.79 10.44 13.24
C LYS A 251 -0.40 10.17 11.80
N LEU A 252 -0.57 8.94 11.31
CA LEU A 252 -0.35 8.57 9.92
C LEU A 252 -1.18 9.42 8.97
N LYS A 253 -2.48 9.57 9.26
CA LYS A 253 -3.38 10.43 8.48
C LYS A 253 -2.85 11.86 8.39
N GLY A 254 -2.53 12.49 9.53
CA GLY A 254 -2.00 13.85 9.55
C GLY A 254 -0.68 14.00 8.78
N ILE A 255 0.21 13.00 8.85
CA ILE A 255 1.46 12.99 8.07
C ILE A 255 1.17 12.93 6.57
N MET A 256 0.27 12.05 6.12
CA MET A 256 -0.05 11.89 4.70
C MET A 256 -0.76 13.11 4.11
N GLU A 257 -1.65 13.75 4.89
CA GLU A 257 -2.24 15.05 4.54
C GLU A 257 -1.15 16.12 4.41
N GLY A 258 -0.21 16.18 5.37
CA GLY A 258 0.93 17.10 5.34
C GLY A 258 1.87 16.86 4.13
N ILE A 259 2.11 15.60 3.76
CA ILE A 259 2.90 15.25 2.58
C ILE A 259 2.21 15.73 1.31
N PHE A 260 0.88 15.55 1.19
CA PHE A 260 0.13 16.08 0.05
C PHE A 260 0.30 17.60 -0.09
N HIS A 261 0.18 18.34 1.00
CA HIS A 261 0.32 19.81 0.97
C HIS A 261 1.76 20.30 0.70
N ALA A 262 2.75 19.43 0.90
CA ALA A 262 4.16 19.73 0.62
C ALA A 262 4.63 19.30 -0.78
N SER A 263 3.80 18.53 -1.51
CA SER A 263 4.10 18.03 -2.87
C SER A 263 3.49 18.92 -3.93
#